data_d8c6ce0606c52145ea702d5535a3e825
#
_entry.id   d8c6ce0606c52145ea702d5535a3e825
#
_cell.length_a   1.000
_cell.length_b   1.000
_cell.length_c   1.000
_cell.angle_alpha   90.00
_cell.angle_beta   90.00
_cell.angle_gamma   90.00
#
_symmetry.space_group_name_H-M   'P 1'
#
loop_
_entity.id
_entity.type
_entity.pdbx_description
1 polymer ?
#
loop_
_entity_poly.entity_id
_entity_poly.type
_entity_poly.pdbx_seq_one_letter_code
_entity_poly.pdbx_strand_id
1 'polypeptide(L)'
;MKIDWKARLRGLSATAALPQHKTLLLFGIEGILYQFSQSVNNFGNCLYATRMGASDTQIGLVQMIPNLLALILLLPCGMLSDRMPKSRTVPSICLLIVGIMYFFYASVPIMGGLKLSLFFVFLGMTVAGCVLYNAQWQNFFGDVTPSENRNPVFTFRSRVMFFIGILTPLLCGFAMAAQHTEA
;
A
#
# COMPACT_ATOMS: atom_id res chain seq x y z
N MET A 1 -20.18 -15.77 -36.84
CA MET A 1 -20.74 -15.86 -35.48
C MET A 1 -19.77 -15.14 -34.54
N LYS A 2 -20.00 -13.86 -34.28
CA LYS A 2 -19.12 -13.05 -33.36
C LYS A 2 -19.52 -13.42 -31.92
N ILE A 3 -18.63 -14.13 -31.25
CA ILE A 3 -18.81 -14.46 -29.81
C ILE A 3 -18.67 -13.16 -29.02
N ASP A 4 -19.76 -12.71 -28.40
CA ASP A 4 -19.76 -11.52 -27.54
C ASP A 4 -19.08 -11.84 -26.22
N TRP A 5 -17.77 -11.63 -26.20
CA TRP A 5 -16.91 -11.82 -25.02
C TRP A 5 -17.31 -10.95 -23.83
N LYS A 6 -17.93 -9.78 -24.10
CA LYS A 6 -18.42 -8.87 -23.04
C LYS A 6 -19.63 -9.45 -22.30
N ALA A 7 -20.50 -10.18 -22.98
CA ALA A 7 -21.65 -10.85 -22.36
C ALA A 7 -21.20 -12.04 -21.50
N ARG A 8 -20.18 -12.80 -21.96
CA ARG A 8 -19.62 -13.93 -21.21
C ARG A 8 -18.85 -13.50 -19.97
N LEU A 9 -18.14 -12.38 -20.03
CA LEU A 9 -17.43 -11.80 -18.88
C LEU A 9 -18.39 -11.21 -17.85
N ARG A 10 -19.52 -10.60 -18.27
CA ARG A 10 -20.58 -10.14 -17.36
C ARG A 10 -21.29 -11.29 -16.64
N GLY A 11 -21.49 -12.41 -17.28
CA GLY A 11 -22.07 -13.61 -16.66
C GLY A 11 -21.16 -14.24 -15.61
N LEU A 12 -19.83 -14.16 -15.77
CA LEU A 12 -18.87 -14.67 -14.79
C LEU A 12 -18.69 -13.72 -13.58
N SER A 13 -18.91 -12.41 -13.77
CA SER A 13 -18.86 -11.44 -12.65
C SER A 13 -20.12 -11.48 -11.77
N ALA A 14 -21.27 -11.83 -12.34
CA ALA A 14 -22.52 -11.89 -11.58
C ALA A 14 -22.59 -13.08 -10.59
N THR A 15 -21.77 -14.12 -10.78
CA THR A 15 -21.80 -15.33 -9.94
C THR A 15 -20.93 -15.25 -8.68
N ALA A 16 -20.16 -14.17 -8.48
CA ALA A 16 -19.22 -14.03 -7.36
C ALA A 16 -19.43 -12.77 -6.51
N ALA A 17 -20.57 -12.09 -6.63
CA ALA A 17 -20.86 -10.93 -5.77
C ALA A 17 -21.04 -11.38 -4.31
N LEU A 18 -20.05 -11.07 -3.47
CA LEU A 18 -20.16 -11.26 -2.02
C LEU A 18 -21.34 -10.43 -1.47
N PRO A 19 -22.05 -10.91 -0.44
CA PRO A 19 -23.08 -10.12 0.25
C PRO A 19 -22.51 -8.76 0.67
N GLN A 20 -23.28 -7.70 0.53
CA GLN A 20 -22.85 -6.32 0.73
C GLN A 20 -22.10 -6.10 2.07
N HIS A 21 -22.58 -6.71 3.17
CA HIS A 21 -21.93 -6.59 4.49
C HIS A 21 -20.56 -7.27 4.57
N LYS A 22 -20.37 -8.40 3.86
CA LYS A 22 -19.06 -9.06 3.79
C LYS A 22 -18.06 -8.24 2.97
N THR A 23 -18.52 -7.64 1.88
CA THR A 23 -17.69 -6.74 1.05
C THR A 23 -17.26 -5.51 1.85
N LEU A 24 -18.18 -4.89 2.60
CA LEU A 24 -17.88 -3.77 3.50
C LEU A 24 -16.84 -4.14 4.55
N LEU A 25 -16.99 -5.29 5.21
CA LEU A 25 -16.03 -5.76 6.23
C LEU A 25 -14.66 -6.02 5.64
N LEU A 26 -14.58 -6.75 4.52
CA LEU A 26 -13.29 -7.10 3.91
C LEU A 26 -12.53 -5.85 3.44
N PHE A 27 -13.19 -4.92 2.74
CA PHE A 27 -12.55 -3.67 2.32
C PHE A 27 -12.29 -2.72 3.49
N GLY A 28 -13.08 -2.79 4.56
CA GLY A 28 -12.82 -2.07 5.81
C GLY A 28 -11.53 -2.55 6.49
N ILE A 29 -11.38 -3.86 6.67
CA ILE A 29 -10.18 -4.48 7.26
C ILE A 29 -8.94 -4.21 6.40
N GLU A 30 -9.06 -4.40 5.08
CA GLU A 30 -7.99 -4.08 4.13
C GLU A 30 -7.57 -2.61 4.27
N GLY A 31 -8.56 -1.67 4.31
CA GLY A 31 -8.30 -0.25 4.48
C GLY A 31 -7.61 0.10 5.79
N ILE A 32 -7.99 -0.56 6.91
CA ILE A 32 -7.32 -0.40 8.21
C ILE A 32 -5.86 -0.79 8.12
N LEU A 33 -5.59 -2.01 7.67
CA LEU A 33 -4.23 -2.56 7.59
C LEU A 33 -3.34 -1.74 6.65
N TYR A 34 -3.88 -1.38 5.49
CA TYR A 34 -3.18 -0.57 4.51
C TYR A 34 -2.86 0.83 5.07
N GLN A 35 -3.86 1.54 5.64
CA GLN A 35 -3.66 2.88 6.18
C GLN A 35 -2.72 2.89 7.39
N PHE A 36 -2.82 1.89 8.26
CA PHE A 36 -1.90 1.74 9.39
C PHE A 36 -0.45 1.62 8.88
N SER A 37 -0.21 0.74 7.92
CA SER A 37 1.10 0.55 7.29
C SER A 37 1.63 1.85 6.66
N GLN A 38 0.80 2.57 5.93
CA GLN A 38 1.15 3.85 5.30
C GLN A 38 1.46 4.94 6.33
N SER A 39 0.68 5.02 7.39
CA SER A 39 0.88 6.03 8.45
C SER A 39 2.18 5.81 9.20
N VAL A 40 2.50 4.55 9.56
CA VAL A 40 3.79 4.20 10.18
C VAL A 40 4.94 4.53 9.26
N ASN A 41 4.84 4.21 7.98
CA ASN A 41 5.86 4.48 6.98
C ASN A 41 6.11 5.99 6.82
N ASN A 42 5.06 6.77 6.60
CA ASN A 42 5.17 8.22 6.42
C ASN A 42 5.74 8.94 7.64
N PHE A 43 5.32 8.55 8.84
CA PHE A 43 5.78 9.15 10.08
C PHE A 43 7.21 8.71 10.42
N GLY A 44 7.53 7.43 10.20
CA GLY A 44 8.77 6.81 10.68
C GLY A 44 9.99 7.05 9.79
N ASN A 45 9.81 7.18 8.45
CA ASN A 45 10.93 7.14 7.51
C ASN A 45 11.98 8.23 7.74
N CYS A 46 11.56 9.49 7.88
CA CYS A 46 12.50 10.60 8.10
C CYS A 46 13.20 10.47 9.45
N LEU A 47 12.46 10.12 10.51
CA LEU A 47 13.01 9.93 11.84
C LEU A 47 14.00 8.76 11.89
N TYR A 48 13.68 7.68 11.21
CA TYR A 48 14.54 6.50 11.12
C TYR A 48 15.83 6.80 10.36
N ALA A 49 15.74 7.51 9.22
CA ALA A 49 16.89 7.99 8.48
C ALA A 49 17.82 8.88 9.33
N THR A 50 17.23 9.84 10.05
CA THR A 50 17.97 10.74 10.95
C THR A 50 18.71 9.96 12.04
N ARG A 51 18.07 9.00 12.69
CA ARG A 51 18.70 8.14 13.70
C ARG A 51 19.83 7.27 13.16
N MET A 52 19.81 6.94 11.87
CA MET A 52 20.90 6.23 11.20
C MET A 52 22.06 7.13 10.76
N GLY A 53 21.95 8.44 10.98
CA GLY A 53 22.98 9.42 10.64
C GLY A 53 22.88 9.93 9.21
N ALA A 54 21.68 9.94 8.61
CA ALA A 54 21.46 10.54 7.31
C ALA A 54 21.66 12.06 7.35
N SER A 55 22.31 12.62 6.32
CA SER A 55 22.44 14.06 6.12
C SER A 55 21.09 14.68 5.70
N ASP A 56 20.93 16.01 5.85
CA ASP A 56 19.72 16.74 5.46
C ASP A 56 19.38 16.51 3.98
N THR A 57 20.37 16.45 3.10
CA THR A 57 20.18 16.11 1.68
C THR A 57 19.61 14.70 1.51
N GLN A 58 20.11 13.73 2.28
CA GLN A 58 19.63 12.34 2.22
C GLN A 58 18.20 12.23 2.78
N ILE A 59 17.85 13.02 3.80
CA ILE A 59 16.47 13.10 4.30
C ILE A 59 15.53 13.63 3.21
N GLY A 60 15.95 14.62 2.43
CA GLY A 60 15.19 15.09 1.26
C GLY A 60 14.97 14.00 0.22
N LEU A 61 15.94 13.11 0.02
CA LEU A 61 15.85 11.99 -0.91
C LEU A 61 14.89 10.87 -0.44
N VAL A 62 14.55 10.80 0.85
CA VAL A 62 13.61 9.82 1.42
C VAL A 62 12.25 9.85 0.70
N GLN A 63 11.79 11.02 0.30
CA GLN A 63 10.54 11.16 -0.45
C GLN A 63 10.74 11.11 -1.97
N MET A 64 11.84 11.66 -2.46
CA MET A 64 12.09 11.80 -3.90
C MET A 64 12.36 10.45 -4.58
N ILE A 65 13.28 9.66 -4.06
CA ILE A 65 13.72 8.39 -4.70
C ILE A 65 12.55 7.40 -4.85
N PRO A 66 11.74 7.11 -3.81
CA PRO A 66 10.64 6.18 -3.93
C PRO A 66 9.58 6.60 -4.95
N ASN A 67 9.24 7.89 -4.97
CA ASN A 67 8.24 8.41 -5.90
C ASN A 67 8.73 8.38 -7.35
N LEU A 68 10.01 8.65 -7.60
CA LEU A 68 10.61 8.53 -8.92
C LEU A 68 10.60 7.07 -9.39
N LEU A 69 10.97 6.13 -8.52
CA LEU A 69 10.92 4.71 -8.80
C LEU A 69 9.49 4.24 -9.10
N ALA A 70 8.52 4.69 -8.31
CA ALA A 70 7.11 4.41 -8.53
C ALA A 70 6.63 4.91 -9.89
N LEU A 71 7.02 6.13 -10.29
CA LEU A 71 6.68 6.71 -11.59
C LEU A 71 7.20 5.85 -12.76
N ILE A 72 8.46 5.40 -12.67
CA ILE A 72 9.08 4.55 -13.70
C ILE A 72 8.38 3.21 -13.79
N LEU A 73 8.04 2.61 -12.65
CA LEU A 73 7.41 1.29 -12.58
C LEU A 73 5.91 1.30 -12.91
N LEU A 74 5.23 2.46 -12.83
CA LEU A 74 3.79 2.57 -13.03
C LEU A 74 3.37 2.12 -14.43
N LEU A 75 4.10 2.54 -15.46
CA LEU A 75 3.80 2.17 -16.85
C LEU A 75 3.94 0.66 -17.11
N PRO A 76 5.09 0.01 -16.83
CA PRO A 76 5.23 -1.43 -17.06
C PRO A 76 4.27 -2.25 -16.20
N CYS A 77 3.98 -1.81 -14.97
CA CYS A 77 3.03 -2.48 -14.09
C CYS A 77 1.59 -2.38 -14.61
N GLY A 78 1.20 -1.22 -15.15
CA GLY A 78 -0.09 -1.03 -15.82
C GLY A 78 -0.25 -1.97 -17.01
N MET A 79 0.74 -2.00 -17.91
CA MET A 79 0.76 -2.90 -19.07
C MET A 79 0.70 -4.39 -18.67
N LEU A 80 1.37 -4.76 -17.58
CA LEU A 80 1.32 -6.13 -17.05
C LEU A 80 -0.07 -6.45 -16.49
N SER A 81 -0.68 -5.52 -15.77
CA SER A 81 -2.02 -5.67 -15.21
C SER A 81 -3.06 -5.89 -16.31
N ASP A 82 -2.98 -5.15 -17.41
CA ASP A 82 -3.92 -5.27 -18.54
C ASP A 82 -3.83 -6.64 -19.25
N ARG A 83 -2.70 -7.30 -19.15
CA ARG A 83 -2.48 -8.65 -19.71
C ARG A 83 -2.93 -9.77 -18.76
N MET A 84 -3.13 -9.49 -17.48
CA MET A 84 -3.51 -10.50 -16.50
C MET A 84 -5.00 -10.85 -16.59
N PRO A 85 -5.36 -12.14 -16.59
CA PRO A 85 -6.75 -12.56 -16.71
C PRO A 85 -7.60 -12.27 -15.46
N LYS A 86 -6.95 -11.98 -14.34
CA LYS A 86 -7.59 -11.71 -13.03
C LYS A 86 -7.07 -10.41 -12.46
N SER A 87 -7.92 -9.42 -12.30
CA SER A 87 -7.59 -8.10 -11.74
C SER A 87 -6.99 -8.14 -10.33
N ARG A 88 -7.29 -9.18 -9.54
CA ARG A 88 -6.76 -9.37 -8.19
C ARG A 88 -5.29 -9.80 -8.12
N THR A 89 -4.73 -10.33 -9.20
CA THR A 89 -3.39 -10.94 -9.18
C THR A 89 -2.31 -9.89 -8.95
N VAL A 90 -2.35 -8.77 -9.67
CA VAL A 90 -1.33 -7.71 -9.56
C VAL A 90 -1.34 -7.03 -8.20
N PRO A 91 -2.49 -6.57 -7.65
CA PRO A 91 -2.55 -6.02 -6.30
C PRO A 91 -2.02 -6.97 -5.23
N SER A 92 -2.35 -8.27 -5.35
CA SER A 92 -1.88 -9.28 -4.38
C SER A 92 -0.36 -9.48 -4.42
N ILE A 93 0.24 -9.49 -5.62
CA ILE A 93 1.69 -9.57 -5.78
C ILE A 93 2.36 -8.32 -5.22
N CYS A 94 1.82 -7.13 -5.50
CA CYS A 94 2.34 -5.88 -4.95
C CYS A 94 2.36 -5.89 -3.41
N LEU A 95 1.25 -6.30 -2.77
CA LEU A 95 1.18 -6.41 -1.31
C LEU A 95 2.16 -7.43 -0.74
N LEU A 96 2.34 -8.57 -1.41
CA LEU A 96 3.30 -9.59 -0.99
C LEU A 96 4.74 -9.04 -1.04
N ILE A 97 5.10 -8.36 -2.13
CA ILE A 97 6.41 -7.71 -2.26
C ILE A 97 6.60 -6.66 -1.17
N VAL A 98 5.61 -5.81 -0.95
CA VAL A 98 5.64 -4.78 0.11
C VAL A 98 5.85 -5.42 1.48
N GLY A 99 5.13 -6.51 1.81
CA GLY A 99 5.29 -7.22 3.07
C GLY A 99 6.69 -7.79 3.26
N ILE A 100 7.26 -8.41 2.22
CA ILE A 100 8.64 -8.91 2.25
C ILE A 100 9.64 -7.76 2.43
N MET A 101 9.43 -6.64 1.72
CA MET A 101 10.32 -5.47 1.83
C MET A 101 10.26 -4.83 3.22
N TYR A 102 9.09 -4.80 3.88
CA TYR A 102 9.01 -4.34 5.28
C TYR A 102 9.80 -5.23 6.23
N PHE A 103 9.82 -6.54 6.00
CA PHE A 103 10.64 -7.45 6.81
C PHE A 103 12.14 -7.13 6.66
N PHE A 104 12.61 -6.93 5.43
CA PHE A 104 14.00 -6.52 5.18
C PHE A 104 14.29 -5.11 5.72
N TYR A 105 13.35 -4.18 5.61
CA TYR A 105 13.46 -2.84 6.16
C TYR A 105 13.67 -2.87 7.68
N ALA A 106 12.96 -3.73 8.40
CA ALA A 106 13.12 -3.90 9.84
C ALA A 106 14.51 -4.43 10.24
N SER A 107 15.18 -5.18 9.35
CA SER A 107 16.53 -5.74 9.61
C SER A 107 17.68 -4.80 9.26
N VAL A 108 17.42 -3.64 8.65
CA VAL A 108 18.46 -2.66 8.24
C VAL A 108 19.41 -2.24 9.37
N PRO A 109 18.98 -2.00 10.63
CA PRO A 109 19.90 -1.57 11.71
C PRO A 109 21.02 -2.56 12.00
N ILE A 110 20.81 -3.85 11.70
CA ILE A 110 21.74 -4.94 11.97
C ILE A 110 22.83 -5.05 10.87
N MET A 111 22.63 -4.37 9.72
CA MET A 111 23.45 -4.53 8.52
C MET A 111 24.73 -3.66 8.47
N GLY A 112 25.18 -3.10 9.59
CA GLY A 112 26.48 -2.44 9.70
C GLY A 112 26.70 -1.23 8.79
N GLY A 113 27.82 -1.15 8.10
CA GLY A 113 28.24 0.02 7.30
C GLY A 113 27.39 0.33 6.07
N LEU A 114 26.61 -0.64 5.56
CA LEU A 114 25.74 -0.46 4.40
C LEU A 114 24.29 -0.07 4.76
N LYS A 115 24.01 0.14 6.06
CA LYS A 115 22.66 0.38 6.58
C LYS A 115 21.88 1.47 5.84
N LEU A 116 22.52 2.58 5.53
CA LEU A 116 21.86 3.72 4.90
C LEU A 116 21.51 3.44 3.42
N SER A 117 22.41 2.83 2.66
CA SER A 117 22.15 2.47 1.27
C SER A 117 21.04 1.42 1.14
N LEU A 118 21.07 0.39 2.01
CA LEU A 118 20.03 -0.64 2.06
C LEU A 118 18.68 -0.09 2.51
N PHE A 119 18.69 0.87 3.44
CA PHE A 119 17.50 1.60 3.83
C PHE A 119 16.80 2.24 2.60
N PHE A 120 17.54 3.01 1.78
CA PHE A 120 16.96 3.64 0.60
C PHE A 120 16.45 2.64 -0.44
N VAL A 121 17.13 1.51 -0.62
CA VAL A 121 16.69 0.46 -1.53
C VAL A 121 15.37 -0.16 -1.07
N PHE A 122 15.31 -0.60 0.19
CA PHE A 122 14.09 -1.23 0.73
C PHE A 122 12.94 -0.24 0.85
N LEU A 123 13.21 1.00 1.25
CA LEU A 123 12.23 2.07 1.27
C LEU A 123 11.66 2.33 -0.14
N GLY A 124 12.55 2.47 -1.14
CA GLY A 124 12.14 2.70 -2.51
C GLY A 124 11.22 1.60 -3.04
N MET A 125 11.59 0.33 -2.82
CA MET A 125 10.79 -0.82 -3.21
C MET A 125 9.44 -0.87 -2.48
N THR A 126 9.42 -0.57 -1.18
CA THR A 126 8.20 -0.56 -0.37
C THR A 126 7.23 0.51 -0.82
N VAL A 127 7.69 1.76 -0.94
CA VAL A 127 6.82 2.89 -1.35
C VAL A 127 6.36 2.72 -2.80
N ALA A 128 7.25 2.32 -3.71
CA ALA A 128 6.88 2.02 -5.09
C ALA A 128 5.81 0.92 -5.16
N GLY A 129 5.98 -0.16 -4.40
CA GLY A 129 4.99 -1.24 -4.30
C GLY A 129 3.63 -0.75 -3.79
N CYS A 130 3.60 0.16 -2.81
CA CYS A 130 2.37 0.77 -2.30
C CYS A 130 1.69 1.66 -3.36
N VAL A 131 2.45 2.45 -4.13
CA VAL A 131 1.90 3.28 -5.21
C VAL A 131 1.30 2.41 -6.31
N LEU A 132 2.01 1.35 -6.71
CA LEU A 132 1.53 0.39 -7.70
C LEU A 132 0.28 -0.35 -7.21
N TYR A 133 0.25 -0.76 -5.94
CA TYR A 133 -0.94 -1.34 -5.33
C TYR A 133 -2.14 -0.40 -5.43
N ASN A 134 -1.99 0.88 -5.05
CA ASN A 134 -3.06 1.86 -5.12
C ASN A 134 -3.60 2.07 -6.54
N ALA A 135 -2.72 2.13 -7.54
CA ALA A 135 -3.11 2.27 -8.93
C ALA A 135 -3.95 1.08 -9.42
N GLN A 136 -3.58 -0.15 -9.01
CA GLN A 136 -4.27 -1.36 -9.43
C GLN A 136 -5.50 -1.70 -8.56
N TRP A 137 -5.52 -1.20 -7.33
CA TRP A 137 -6.62 -1.43 -6.39
C TRP A 137 -7.96 -0.92 -6.94
N GLN A 138 -7.95 0.21 -7.62
CA GLN A 138 -9.17 0.80 -8.19
C GLN A 138 -9.80 -0.09 -9.26
N ASN A 139 -8.99 -0.68 -10.13
CA ASN A 139 -9.44 -1.63 -11.14
C ASN A 139 -10.02 -2.89 -10.48
N PHE A 140 -9.29 -3.46 -9.53
CA PHE A 140 -9.75 -4.61 -8.74
C PHE A 140 -11.07 -4.34 -8.02
N PHE A 141 -11.18 -3.20 -7.35
CA PHE A 141 -12.40 -2.78 -6.64
C PHE A 141 -13.59 -2.66 -7.59
N GLY A 142 -13.37 -2.06 -8.77
CA GLY A 142 -14.38 -1.93 -9.82
C GLY A 142 -14.88 -3.27 -10.36
N ASP A 143 -14.01 -4.29 -10.44
CA ASP A 143 -14.39 -5.62 -10.93
C ASP A 143 -15.13 -6.46 -9.89
N VAL A 144 -14.78 -6.32 -8.61
CA VAL A 144 -15.33 -7.15 -7.52
C VAL A 144 -16.62 -6.55 -6.95
N THR A 145 -16.77 -5.22 -7.01
CA THR A 145 -17.91 -4.54 -6.37
C THR A 145 -18.96 -4.16 -7.42
N PRO A 146 -20.23 -4.62 -7.29
CA PRO A 146 -21.34 -4.18 -8.14
C PRO A 146 -21.49 -2.65 -8.14
N SER A 147 -21.87 -2.07 -9.27
CA SER A 147 -22.00 -0.61 -9.46
C SER A 147 -22.83 0.08 -8.38
N GLU A 148 -23.91 -0.57 -7.95
CA GLU A 148 -24.82 -0.08 -6.92
C GLU A 148 -24.18 0.06 -5.53
N ASN A 149 -23.22 -0.81 -5.23
CA ASN A 149 -22.57 -0.89 -3.92
C ASN A 149 -21.19 -0.19 -3.88
N ARG A 150 -20.69 0.33 -5.00
CA ARG A 150 -19.36 0.95 -5.06
C ARG A 150 -19.22 2.16 -4.14
N ASN A 151 -20.19 3.08 -4.21
CA ASN A 151 -20.13 4.30 -3.40
C ASN A 151 -20.18 4.05 -1.90
N PRO A 152 -21.12 3.25 -1.35
CA PRO A 152 -21.17 2.98 0.08
C PRO A 152 -19.93 2.23 0.58
N VAL A 153 -19.39 1.25 -0.19
CA VAL A 153 -18.19 0.51 0.19
C VAL A 153 -16.96 1.42 0.17
N PHE A 154 -16.79 2.21 -0.89
CA PHE A 154 -15.68 3.16 -0.99
C PHE A 154 -15.71 4.20 0.12
N THR A 155 -16.89 4.76 0.40
CA THR A 155 -17.08 5.77 1.47
C THR A 155 -16.78 5.18 2.84
N PHE A 156 -17.25 3.97 3.13
CA PHE A 156 -16.97 3.29 4.39
C PHE A 156 -15.46 3.03 4.56
N ARG A 157 -14.80 2.45 3.56
CA ARG A 157 -13.35 2.23 3.56
C ARG A 157 -12.58 3.55 3.79
N SER A 158 -12.92 4.60 3.05
CA SER A 158 -12.26 5.90 3.17
C SER A 158 -12.41 6.52 4.56
N ARG A 159 -13.59 6.43 5.17
CA ARG A 159 -13.83 6.90 6.54
C ARG A 159 -12.95 6.16 7.55
N VAL A 160 -12.92 4.84 7.46
CA VAL A 160 -12.11 3.99 8.34
C VAL A 160 -10.62 4.31 8.17
N MET A 161 -10.14 4.44 6.93
CA MET A 161 -8.75 4.85 6.65
C MET A 161 -8.42 6.21 7.24
N PHE A 162 -9.33 7.18 7.14
CA PHE A 162 -9.14 8.51 7.70
C PHE A 162 -8.96 8.48 9.23
N PHE A 163 -9.80 7.72 9.94
CA PHE A 163 -9.66 7.53 11.39
C PHE A 163 -8.32 6.88 11.77
N ILE A 164 -7.93 5.84 11.08
CA ILE A 164 -6.64 5.17 11.31
C ILE A 164 -5.46 6.10 10.97
N GLY A 165 -5.59 6.92 9.93
CA GLY A 165 -4.59 7.91 9.53
C GLY A 165 -4.32 8.98 10.58
N ILE A 166 -5.33 9.34 11.39
CA ILE A 166 -5.19 10.26 12.51
C ILE A 166 -4.66 9.53 13.76
N LEU A 167 -5.23 8.38 14.07
CA LEU A 167 -4.95 7.63 15.29
C LEU A 167 -3.52 7.09 15.33
N THR A 168 -3.02 6.57 14.19
CA THR A 168 -1.69 5.94 14.14
C THR A 168 -0.55 6.91 14.50
N PRO A 169 -0.41 8.11 13.90
CA PRO A 169 0.65 9.05 14.28
C PRO A 169 0.56 9.50 15.74
N LEU A 170 -0.67 9.66 16.28
CA LEU A 170 -0.87 10.00 17.69
C LEU A 170 -0.35 8.89 18.60
N LEU A 171 -0.71 7.64 18.34
CA LEU A 171 -0.25 6.48 19.11
C LEU A 171 1.28 6.33 19.01
N CYS A 172 1.86 6.51 17.82
CA CYS A 172 3.31 6.50 17.64
C CYS A 172 3.99 7.62 18.44
N GLY A 173 3.43 8.84 18.42
CA GLY A 173 3.93 9.98 19.19
C GLY A 173 3.92 9.71 20.68
N PHE A 174 2.82 9.20 21.23
CA PHE A 174 2.73 8.83 22.65
C PHE A 174 3.71 7.73 23.04
N ALA A 175 3.84 6.69 22.21
CA ALA A 175 4.78 5.60 22.46
C ALA A 175 6.24 6.09 22.51
N MET A 176 6.58 7.05 21.64
CA MET A 176 7.92 7.64 21.61
C MET A 176 8.17 8.57 22.80
N ALA A 177 7.16 9.34 23.23
CA ALA A 177 7.26 10.20 24.41
C ALA A 177 7.45 9.38 25.70
N ALA A 178 6.75 8.25 25.83
CA ALA A 178 6.89 7.35 26.97
C ALA A 178 8.31 6.77 27.10
N GLN A 179 8.98 6.46 25.99
CA GLN A 179 10.37 5.98 26.01
C GLN A 179 11.40 7.03 26.44
N HIS A 180 11.09 8.32 26.23
CA HIS A 180 11.97 9.42 26.66
C HIS A 180 11.87 9.74 28.15
N THR A 181 10.81 9.28 28.83
CA THR A 181 10.62 9.49 30.28
C THR A 181 11.31 8.43 31.13
N GLU A 182 11.73 7.31 30.53
CA GLU A 182 12.39 6.18 31.21
C GLU A 182 13.94 6.18 31.03
N ALA A 183 14.48 7.10 30.24
CA ALA A 183 15.92 7.25 29.96
C ALA A 183 16.51 8.47 30.67
#